data_68ce3c60a2c1469539e420de99078c35
#
_entry.id   68ce3c60a2c1469539e420de99078c35
#
_cell.length_a   1.000
_cell.length_b   1.000
_cell.length_c   1.000
_cell.angle_alpha   90.00
_cell.angle_beta   90.00
_cell.angle_gamma   90.00
#
_symmetry.space_group_name_H-M   'P 1'
#
loop_
_entity.id
_entity.type
_entity.pdbx_description
1 polymer ?
#
loop_
_entity_poly.entity_id
_entity_poly.type
_entity_poly.pdbx_seq_one_letter_code
_entity_poly.pdbx_strand_id
1 'polypeptide(L)'
;ADDFVVMCKSGPQAEKAYDLVKYILEQELNLELSPEKTKVVRLSQGFEFLGFFISSRSVKMRSKSVEKFKTKISSLTMRSHNLDAEGIMKLNRVIRGTTNYFATPFSKVTSQFRDLDMWIRKRIRCMKFKRISRFDNWKMKTKHIYRLGLLSGKDLCLAVKER
;
A
#
# COMPACT_ATOMS: atom_id res chain seq x y z
N ALA A 1 -14.33 5.64 -13.55
CA ALA A 1 -14.04 5.21 -12.17
C ALA A 1 -15.37 5.15 -11.44
N ASP A 2 -15.70 3.98 -10.95
CA ASP A 2 -17.05 3.68 -10.43
C ASP A 2 -17.14 3.92 -8.90
N ASP A 3 -15.99 4.11 -8.24
CA ASP A 3 -15.92 4.33 -6.80
C ASP A 3 -15.90 5.83 -6.47
N PHE A 4 -16.78 6.27 -5.56
CA PHE A 4 -16.77 7.65 -5.04
C PHE A 4 -17.10 7.68 -3.54
N VAL A 5 -16.82 8.80 -2.89
CA VAL A 5 -17.07 9.03 -1.47
C VAL A 5 -17.75 10.39 -1.29
N VAL A 6 -18.85 10.40 -0.54
CA VAL A 6 -19.54 11.63 -0.12
C VAL A 6 -19.22 11.91 1.33
N MET A 7 -18.68 13.10 1.61
CA MET A 7 -18.32 13.53 2.97
C MET A 7 -19.43 14.39 3.55
N CYS A 8 -19.96 14.00 4.70
CA CYS A 8 -21.03 14.70 5.41
C CYS A 8 -20.59 15.12 6.81
N LYS A 9 -21.16 16.23 7.33
CA LYS A 9 -20.82 16.75 8.66
C LYS A 9 -21.52 15.98 9.80
N SER A 10 -22.65 15.35 9.52
CA SER A 10 -23.46 14.63 10.52
C SER A 10 -24.05 13.34 9.96
N GLY A 11 -24.42 12.40 10.86
CA GLY A 11 -25.09 11.15 10.49
C GLY A 11 -26.39 11.38 9.69
N PRO A 12 -27.32 12.21 10.17
CA PRO A 12 -28.56 12.48 9.42
C PRO A 12 -28.33 13.08 8.03
N GLN A 13 -27.26 13.89 7.84
CA GLN A 13 -26.89 14.37 6.51
C GLN A 13 -26.35 13.25 5.62
N ALA A 14 -25.59 12.31 6.20
CA ALA A 14 -25.07 11.18 5.45
C ALA A 14 -26.18 10.23 4.98
N GLU A 15 -27.20 10.01 5.81
CA GLU A 15 -28.38 9.21 5.43
C GLU A 15 -29.17 9.88 4.31
N LYS A 16 -29.45 11.19 4.41
CA LYS A 16 -30.11 11.93 3.33
C LYS A 16 -29.30 11.94 2.03
N ALA A 17 -27.97 12.06 2.14
CA ALA A 17 -27.10 11.99 0.97
C ALA A 17 -27.11 10.59 0.34
N TYR A 18 -27.16 9.53 1.15
CA TYR A 18 -27.29 8.17 0.67
C TYR A 18 -28.59 7.95 -0.11
N ASP A 19 -29.75 8.39 0.44
CA ASP A 19 -31.04 8.27 -0.22
C ASP A 19 -31.07 9.05 -1.54
N LEU A 20 -30.52 10.27 -1.55
CA LEU A 20 -30.44 11.08 -2.77
C LEU A 20 -29.55 10.43 -3.83
N VAL A 21 -28.36 9.95 -3.45
CA VAL A 21 -27.45 9.26 -4.35
C VAL A 21 -28.08 8.00 -4.92
N LYS A 22 -28.76 7.23 -4.07
CA LYS A 22 -29.50 6.03 -4.49
C LYS A 22 -30.58 6.37 -5.52
N TYR A 23 -31.37 7.41 -5.25
CA TYR A 23 -32.42 7.87 -6.18
C TYR A 23 -31.82 8.26 -7.52
N ILE A 24 -30.77 9.09 -7.55
CA ILE A 24 -30.14 9.56 -8.81
C ILE A 24 -29.55 8.37 -9.59
N LEU A 25 -28.84 7.47 -8.92
CA LEU A 25 -28.20 6.36 -9.60
C LEU A 25 -29.22 5.34 -10.15
N GLU A 26 -30.21 4.96 -9.35
CA GLU A 26 -31.17 3.92 -9.71
C GLU A 26 -32.28 4.45 -10.60
N GLN A 27 -32.81 5.67 -10.35
CA GLN A 27 -33.98 6.19 -11.09
C GLN A 27 -33.59 7.05 -12.30
N GLU A 28 -32.54 7.83 -12.21
CA GLU A 28 -32.16 8.74 -13.30
C GLU A 28 -31.12 8.12 -14.25
N LEU A 29 -30.16 7.37 -13.70
CA LEU A 29 -29.05 6.82 -14.46
C LEU A 29 -29.17 5.31 -14.75
N ASN A 30 -30.20 4.63 -14.23
CA ASN A 30 -30.40 3.18 -14.36
C ASN A 30 -29.14 2.35 -13.95
N LEU A 31 -28.42 2.79 -12.90
CA LEU A 31 -27.25 2.11 -12.36
C LEU A 31 -27.58 1.49 -11.01
N GLU A 32 -27.28 0.22 -10.83
CA GLU A 32 -27.50 -0.47 -9.57
C GLU A 32 -26.35 -0.18 -8.57
N LEU A 33 -26.74 0.24 -7.36
CA LEU A 33 -25.81 0.31 -6.24
C LEU A 33 -25.47 -1.09 -5.72
N SER A 34 -24.17 -1.36 -5.50
CA SER A 34 -23.75 -2.60 -4.83
C SER A 34 -24.04 -2.49 -3.33
N PRO A 35 -25.01 -3.26 -2.77
CA PRO A 35 -25.36 -3.15 -1.34
C PRO A 35 -24.21 -3.55 -0.42
N GLU A 36 -23.34 -4.45 -0.86
CA GLU A 36 -22.20 -4.92 -0.07
C GLU A 36 -21.09 -3.86 0.05
N LYS A 37 -20.96 -2.98 -0.96
CA LYS A 37 -19.89 -1.98 -1.04
C LYS A 37 -20.34 -0.60 -0.58
N THR A 38 -21.61 -0.26 -0.75
CA THR A 38 -22.15 1.06 -0.40
C THR A 38 -22.52 1.10 1.09
N LYS A 39 -21.84 1.92 1.87
CA LYS A 39 -22.00 1.98 3.32
C LYS A 39 -21.90 3.40 3.84
N VAL A 40 -22.75 3.76 4.78
CA VAL A 40 -22.59 4.95 5.62
C VAL A 40 -21.72 4.57 6.80
N VAL A 41 -20.56 5.20 6.94
CA VAL A 41 -19.60 4.89 8.02
C VAL A 41 -19.13 6.17 8.70
N ARG A 42 -18.82 6.07 10.00
CA ARG A 42 -18.20 7.17 10.74
C ARG A 42 -16.70 7.23 10.43
N LEU A 43 -16.17 8.41 10.15
CA LEU A 43 -14.75 8.60 9.88
C LEU A 43 -13.85 8.11 11.03
N SER A 44 -14.34 8.10 12.28
CA SER A 44 -13.63 7.55 13.45
C SER A 44 -13.39 6.04 13.36
N GLN A 45 -14.30 5.30 12.74
CA GLN A 45 -14.16 3.86 12.52
C GLN A 45 -13.22 3.56 11.35
N GLY A 46 -13.10 4.49 10.40
CA GLY A 46 -12.32 4.35 9.18
C GLY A 46 -13.01 3.50 8.13
N PHE A 47 -12.58 3.67 6.89
CA PHE A 47 -13.06 2.92 5.73
C PHE A 47 -11.96 2.71 4.71
N GLU A 48 -12.16 1.73 3.82
CA GLU A 48 -11.23 1.45 2.73
C GLU A 48 -11.68 2.14 1.45
N PHE A 49 -10.79 2.90 0.81
CA PHE A 49 -11.04 3.57 -0.46
C PHE A 49 -9.76 3.64 -1.30
N LEU A 50 -9.83 3.30 -2.58
CA LEU A 50 -8.69 3.31 -3.53
C LEU A 50 -7.40 2.68 -2.98
N GLY A 51 -7.52 1.60 -2.24
CA GLY A 51 -6.36 0.91 -1.67
C GLY A 51 -5.83 1.50 -0.36
N PHE A 52 -6.37 2.63 0.08
CA PHE A 52 -6.09 3.22 1.39
C PHE A 52 -7.09 2.77 2.45
N PHE A 53 -6.66 2.79 3.68
CA PHE A 53 -7.52 2.84 4.86
C PHE A 53 -7.50 4.27 5.39
N ILE A 54 -8.66 4.92 5.39
CA ILE A 54 -8.85 6.33 5.75
C ILE A 54 -9.61 6.39 7.07
N SER A 55 -9.07 7.12 8.03
CA SER A 55 -9.72 7.38 9.31
C SER A 55 -9.46 8.82 9.76
N SER A 56 -10.15 9.28 10.81
CA SER A 56 -9.93 10.62 11.38
C SER A 56 -8.49 10.86 11.85
N ARG A 57 -7.73 9.79 12.13
CA ARG A 57 -6.36 9.87 12.67
C ARG A 57 -5.28 9.63 11.64
N SER A 58 -5.58 8.91 10.57
CA SER A 58 -4.55 8.50 9.61
C SER A 58 -5.11 8.03 8.27
N VAL A 59 -4.33 8.26 7.23
CA VAL A 59 -4.48 7.68 5.89
C VAL A 59 -3.28 6.78 5.65
N LYS A 60 -3.50 5.49 5.44
CA LYS A 60 -2.43 4.48 5.28
C LYS A 60 -2.81 3.41 4.27
N MET A 61 -1.87 2.59 3.83
CA MET A 61 -2.19 1.43 2.98
C MET A 61 -3.11 0.48 3.72
N ARG A 62 -4.19 0.02 3.06
CA ARG A 62 -5.04 -1.06 3.60
C ARG A 62 -4.30 -2.40 3.58
N SER A 63 -4.72 -3.34 4.44
CA SER A 63 -4.09 -4.66 4.59
C SER A 63 -3.96 -5.42 3.28
N LYS A 64 -5.02 -5.46 2.47
CA LYS A 64 -5.00 -6.11 1.13
C LYS A 64 -3.98 -5.48 0.18
N SER A 65 -3.74 -4.16 0.24
CA SER A 65 -2.71 -3.49 -0.57
C SER A 65 -1.29 -3.89 -0.13
N VAL A 66 -1.07 -3.99 1.19
CA VAL A 66 0.20 -4.48 1.75
C VAL A 66 0.46 -5.93 1.34
N GLU A 67 -0.56 -6.80 1.41
CA GLU A 67 -0.44 -8.20 0.99
C GLU A 67 -0.16 -8.33 -0.51
N LYS A 68 -0.86 -7.56 -1.35
CA LYS A 68 -0.61 -7.52 -2.80
C LYS A 68 0.83 -7.09 -3.12
N PHE A 69 1.34 -6.10 -2.42
CA PHE A 69 2.74 -5.69 -2.53
C PHE A 69 3.69 -6.83 -2.12
N LYS A 70 3.47 -7.45 -0.95
CA LYS A 70 4.27 -8.58 -0.48
C LYS A 70 4.25 -9.76 -1.44
N THR A 71 3.11 -10.08 -2.04
CA THR A 71 2.99 -11.14 -3.04
C THR A 71 3.87 -10.86 -4.26
N LYS A 72 3.81 -9.63 -4.80
CA LYS A 72 4.67 -9.22 -5.93
C LYS A 72 6.16 -9.32 -5.59
N ILE A 73 6.57 -8.83 -4.43
CA ILE A 73 7.97 -8.94 -3.98
C ILE A 73 8.36 -10.41 -3.76
N SER A 74 7.47 -11.24 -3.20
CA SER A 74 7.74 -12.66 -2.97
C SER A 74 7.99 -13.41 -4.26
N SER A 75 7.22 -13.16 -5.32
CA SER A 75 7.43 -13.78 -6.63
C SER A 75 8.78 -13.41 -7.25
N LEU A 76 9.26 -12.19 -7.03
CA LEU A 76 10.57 -11.72 -7.50
C LEU A 76 11.74 -12.19 -6.63
N THR A 77 11.48 -12.67 -5.40
CA THR A 77 12.50 -13.07 -4.43
C THR A 77 12.38 -14.54 -4.03
N MET A 78 11.98 -15.39 -4.97
CA MET A 78 11.98 -16.83 -4.75
C MET A 78 13.41 -17.36 -4.55
N ARG A 79 13.56 -18.46 -3.79
CA ARG A 79 14.87 -19.08 -3.53
C ARG A 79 15.52 -19.64 -4.80
N SER A 80 14.74 -19.95 -5.81
CA SER A 80 15.23 -20.40 -7.13
C SER A 80 15.87 -19.29 -7.94
N HIS A 81 15.53 -18.01 -7.65
CA HIS A 81 16.09 -16.86 -8.36
C HIS A 81 17.51 -16.52 -7.88
N ASN A 82 18.25 -15.84 -8.74
CA ASN A 82 19.54 -15.26 -8.41
C ASN A 82 19.40 -13.78 -8.05
N LEU A 83 20.31 -13.31 -7.21
CA LEU A 83 20.42 -11.90 -6.88
C LEU A 83 21.37 -11.23 -7.90
N ASP A 84 20.78 -10.69 -8.94
CA ASP A 84 21.47 -9.98 -10.03
C ASP A 84 20.93 -8.55 -10.20
N ALA A 85 21.53 -7.79 -11.10
CA ALA A 85 21.14 -6.41 -11.37
C ALA A 85 19.71 -6.32 -11.94
N GLU A 86 19.31 -7.28 -12.78
CA GLU A 86 17.97 -7.32 -13.36
C GLU A 86 16.90 -7.56 -12.28
N GLY A 87 17.15 -8.50 -11.35
CA GLY A 87 16.27 -8.75 -10.20
C GLY A 87 16.12 -7.52 -9.33
N ILE A 88 17.21 -6.79 -9.05
CA ILE A 88 17.17 -5.52 -8.31
C ILE A 88 16.35 -4.46 -9.07
N MET A 89 16.50 -4.33 -10.38
CA MET A 89 15.69 -3.40 -11.18
C MET A 89 14.20 -3.75 -11.14
N LYS A 90 13.84 -5.03 -11.24
CA LYS A 90 12.43 -5.49 -11.11
C LYS A 90 11.85 -5.16 -9.73
N LEU A 91 12.63 -5.41 -8.66
CA LEU A 91 12.22 -5.04 -7.30
C LEU A 91 12.02 -3.53 -7.17
N ASN A 92 12.95 -2.73 -7.66
CA ASN A 92 12.89 -1.27 -7.60
C ASN A 92 11.68 -0.71 -8.35
N ARG A 93 11.30 -1.30 -9.49
CA ARG A 93 10.08 -0.92 -10.22
C ARG A 93 8.83 -1.11 -9.36
N VAL A 94 8.72 -2.24 -8.65
CA VAL A 94 7.58 -2.51 -7.74
C VAL A 94 7.60 -1.56 -6.54
N ILE A 95 8.77 -1.36 -5.91
CA ILE A 95 8.92 -0.46 -4.75
C ILE A 95 8.54 0.97 -5.16
N ARG A 96 9.12 1.50 -6.23
CA ARG A 96 8.87 2.86 -6.71
C ARG A 96 7.42 3.06 -7.09
N GLY A 97 6.83 2.14 -7.88
CA GLY A 97 5.43 2.25 -8.30
C GLY A 97 4.46 2.24 -7.12
N THR A 98 4.70 1.38 -6.13
CA THR A 98 3.86 1.33 -4.92
C THR A 98 4.07 2.57 -4.05
N THR A 99 5.31 3.02 -3.87
CA THR A 99 5.60 4.22 -3.08
C THR A 99 5.01 5.47 -3.73
N ASN A 100 5.17 5.65 -5.04
CA ASN A 100 4.61 6.80 -5.76
C ASN A 100 3.07 6.88 -5.64
N TYR A 101 2.39 5.74 -5.57
CA TYR A 101 0.95 5.71 -5.40
C TYR A 101 0.51 6.06 -3.97
N PHE A 102 1.19 5.52 -2.95
CA PHE A 102 0.75 5.62 -1.56
C PHE A 102 1.42 6.76 -0.77
N ALA A 103 2.61 7.20 -1.15
CA ALA A 103 3.32 8.28 -0.46
C ALA A 103 2.80 9.64 -0.91
N THR A 104 1.66 10.04 -0.37
CA THR A 104 1.11 11.38 -0.55
C THR A 104 1.48 12.27 0.66
N PRO A 105 1.44 13.61 0.54
CA PRO A 105 1.78 14.52 1.65
C PRO A 105 0.97 14.27 2.92
N PHE A 106 -0.30 13.88 2.79
CA PHE A 106 -1.22 13.62 3.90
C PHE A 106 -1.22 12.16 4.39
N SER A 107 -0.57 11.23 3.69
CA SER A 107 -0.55 9.82 4.06
C SER A 107 0.48 9.53 5.17
N LYS A 108 0.12 8.66 6.12
CA LYS A 108 1.00 8.19 7.20
C LYS A 108 1.56 6.78 6.89
N VAL A 109 2.12 6.60 5.69
CA VAL A 109 2.63 5.31 5.19
C VAL A 109 4.11 5.06 5.46
N THR A 110 4.88 6.05 5.92
CA THR A 110 6.34 5.94 6.13
C THR A 110 6.74 4.79 7.05
N SER A 111 5.97 4.58 8.15
CA SER A 111 6.22 3.44 9.05
C SER A 111 5.94 2.10 8.38
N GLN A 112 4.87 2.01 7.57
CA GLN A 112 4.56 0.79 6.82
C GLN A 112 5.68 0.47 5.82
N PHE A 113 6.20 1.45 5.09
CA PHE A 113 7.32 1.24 4.17
C PHE A 113 8.62 0.89 4.89
N ARG A 114 8.90 1.45 6.08
CA ARG A 114 10.03 1.03 6.90
C ARG A 114 9.95 -0.47 7.23
N ASP A 115 8.79 -0.95 7.63
CA ASP A 115 8.58 -2.35 7.99
C ASP A 115 8.64 -3.26 6.75
N LEU A 116 8.11 -2.80 5.61
CA LEU A 116 8.23 -3.48 4.33
C LEU A 116 9.69 -3.53 3.84
N ASP A 117 10.48 -2.47 4.00
CA ASP A 117 11.91 -2.46 3.67
C ASP A 117 12.69 -3.50 4.50
N MET A 118 12.38 -3.62 5.80
CA MET A 118 12.98 -4.66 6.66
C MET A 118 12.63 -6.06 6.14
N TRP A 119 11.37 -6.27 5.76
CA TRP A 119 10.89 -7.53 5.23
C TRP A 119 11.51 -7.85 3.85
N ILE A 120 11.63 -6.87 2.94
CA ILE A 120 12.29 -7.02 1.63
C ILE A 120 13.76 -7.45 1.82
N ARG A 121 14.50 -6.80 2.71
CA ARG A 121 15.89 -7.18 3.01
C ARG A 121 16.02 -8.61 3.52
N LYS A 122 15.06 -9.07 4.34
CA LYS A 122 15.00 -10.48 4.76
C LYS A 122 14.77 -11.40 3.56
N ARG A 123 13.86 -11.07 2.66
CA ARG A 123 13.58 -11.82 1.43
C ARG A 123 14.82 -11.93 0.52
N ILE A 124 15.52 -10.82 0.31
CA ILE A 124 16.76 -10.77 -0.50
C ILE A 124 17.83 -11.70 0.09
N ARG A 125 18.01 -11.69 1.42
CA ARG A 125 18.95 -12.63 2.07
C ARG A 125 18.51 -14.09 1.88
N CYS A 126 17.22 -14.37 2.04
CA CYS A 126 16.68 -15.71 1.81
C CYS A 126 16.92 -16.19 0.36
N MET A 127 16.77 -15.30 -0.62
CA MET A 127 17.06 -15.58 -2.02
C MET A 127 18.57 -15.84 -2.23
N LYS A 128 19.44 -14.96 -1.70
CA LYS A 128 20.90 -15.07 -1.84
C LYS A 128 21.46 -16.34 -1.20
N PHE A 129 21.04 -16.66 0.02
CA PHE A 129 21.59 -17.78 0.80
C PHE A 129 20.76 -19.06 0.72
N LYS A 130 19.65 -19.04 -0.06
CA LYS A 130 18.73 -20.17 -0.27
C LYS A 130 18.10 -20.73 1.03
N ARG A 131 18.18 -19.99 2.14
CA ARG A 131 17.70 -20.38 3.47
C ARG A 131 17.16 -19.17 4.25
N ILE A 132 16.49 -19.45 5.40
CA ILE A 132 16.09 -18.42 6.38
C ILE A 132 16.99 -18.57 7.60
N SER A 133 17.83 -17.55 7.87
CA SER A 133 18.68 -17.53 9.05
C SER A 133 18.89 -16.10 9.53
N ARG A 134 18.88 -15.90 10.86
CA ARG A 134 19.23 -14.61 11.48
C ARG A 134 20.71 -14.27 11.31
N PHE A 135 21.57 -15.28 11.24
CA PHE A 135 23.01 -15.12 11.02
C PHE A 135 23.35 -14.52 9.65
N ASP A 136 22.45 -14.63 8.68
CA ASP A 136 22.67 -14.06 7.35
C ASP A 136 22.62 -12.52 7.36
N ASN A 137 22.12 -11.89 8.45
CA ASN A 137 22.22 -10.45 8.65
C ASN A 137 23.68 -9.99 8.81
N TRP A 138 24.54 -10.82 9.40
CA TRP A 138 25.97 -10.57 9.57
C TRP A 138 26.73 -10.75 8.26
N LYS A 139 26.40 -11.81 7.51
CA LYS A 139 27.01 -12.12 6.21
C LYS A 139 26.71 -11.07 5.14
N MET A 140 25.47 -10.55 5.13
CA MET A 140 25.02 -9.54 4.22
C MET A 140 24.34 -8.38 4.95
N LYS A 141 25.17 -7.41 5.38
CA LYS A 141 24.71 -6.21 6.08
C LYS A 141 23.81 -5.35 5.20
N THR A 142 22.91 -4.58 5.80
CA THR A 142 21.96 -3.70 5.11
C THR A 142 22.66 -2.77 4.09
N LYS A 143 23.82 -2.21 4.44
CA LYS A 143 24.60 -1.35 3.53
C LYS A 143 25.01 -2.06 2.23
N HIS A 144 25.28 -3.35 2.27
CA HIS A 144 25.64 -4.12 1.08
C HIS A 144 24.44 -4.29 0.14
N ILE A 145 23.22 -4.46 0.70
CA ILE A 145 22.00 -4.56 -0.10
C ILE A 145 21.71 -3.23 -0.82
N TYR A 146 21.86 -2.11 -0.12
CA TYR A 146 21.68 -0.80 -0.77
C TYR A 146 22.77 -0.46 -1.79
N ARG A 147 24.01 -0.94 -1.60
CA ARG A 147 25.09 -0.81 -2.61
C ARG A 147 24.80 -1.58 -3.90
N LEU A 148 23.93 -2.60 -3.87
CA LEU A 148 23.43 -3.27 -5.08
C LEU A 148 22.38 -2.42 -5.82
N GLY A 149 22.05 -1.24 -5.33
CA GLY A 149 21.09 -0.33 -5.95
C GLY A 149 19.65 -0.53 -5.51
N LEU A 150 19.36 -1.32 -4.43
CA LEU A 150 18.00 -1.46 -3.92
C LEU A 150 17.49 -0.12 -3.39
N LEU A 151 16.28 0.27 -3.79
CA LEU A 151 15.59 1.45 -3.27
C LEU A 151 15.00 1.17 -1.89
N SER A 152 14.95 2.21 -1.05
CA SER A 152 14.20 2.22 0.21
C SER A 152 12.85 2.90 0.00
N GLY A 153 11.77 2.17 0.25
CA GLY A 153 10.42 2.73 0.21
C GLY A 153 10.23 3.83 1.25
N LYS A 154 10.85 3.67 2.44
CA LYS A 154 10.84 4.71 3.48
C LYS A 154 11.46 6.02 2.97
N ASP A 155 12.64 5.96 2.35
CA ASP A 155 13.37 7.16 1.92
C ASP A 155 12.64 7.85 0.77
N LEU A 156 12.05 7.08 -0.14
CA LEU A 156 11.16 7.62 -1.17
C LEU A 156 9.94 8.33 -0.58
N CYS A 157 9.32 7.77 0.49
CA CYS A 157 8.21 8.44 1.18
C CYS A 157 8.63 9.77 1.83
N LEU A 158 9.82 9.85 2.41
CA LEU A 158 10.32 11.08 3.00
C LEU A 158 10.56 12.14 1.94
N ALA A 159 11.18 11.78 0.82
CA ALA A 159 11.43 12.69 -0.31
C ALA A 159 10.16 13.29 -0.93
N VAL A 160 9.01 12.59 -0.85
CA VAL A 160 7.71 13.15 -1.28
C VAL A 160 7.16 14.19 -0.31
N LYS A 161 7.46 14.06 0.98
CA LYS A 161 6.97 14.97 2.03
C LYS A 161 7.78 16.25 2.17
N GLU A 162 8.99 16.24 1.64
CA GLU A 162 9.90 17.40 1.64
C GLU A 162 9.69 18.32 0.41
N ARG A 163 8.81 17.92 -0.50
CA ARG A 163 8.39 18.72 -1.68
C ARG A 163 7.13 19.51 -1.40
#